data_f3645adf856af33b7cbfea6b1a46d1e6
#
_entry.id   f3645adf856af33b7cbfea6b1a46d1e6
#
_cell.length_a   1.000
_cell.length_b   1.000
_cell.length_c   1.000
_cell.angle_alpha   90.00
_cell.angle_beta   90.00
_cell.angle_gamma   90.00
#
_symmetry.space_group_name_H-M   'P 1'
#
loop_
_entity.id
_entity.type
_entity.pdbx_description
1 polymer ?
#
loop_
_entity_poly.entity_id
_entity_poly.type
_entity_poly.pdbx_seq_one_letter_code
_entity_poly.pdbx_strand_id
1 'polypeptide(L)'
;MNENNKFDVVGTNIAEKATMIWNVADMLRGPFKPHEYGLVILPMTVVKRFHDCLLPTHKAVLEQYEKVKNFAVIDGFLTKASGYQFYNISKYTFESLLADPENIEVNFQDYLKGFSENVQDILTKFDFDNIIRRLVESNTLYLVIKEFNSQKGYLGPDKISAVDCGYIFEDLVKRFSESFGEEAGAHFTSRDIIYLMTDLLLSDADLSKGGNVTVYDMAMGTSQMLSCMEERIHELNDEISVTCFGQEFNPSTFAIAKADMMIRGGDPNNMRFGDTLSEDQFEGFQFQYIISNPPFGIDWKSCLLYTSPSPRDAHES
;
A
#
# COMPACT_ATOMS: atom_id res chain seq x y z
N MET A 1 2.81 32.38 -5.60
CA MET A 1 2.55 31.70 -4.32
C MET A 1 3.90 31.26 -3.80
N ASN A 2 4.24 31.55 -2.56
CA ASN A 2 5.53 31.16 -2.00
C ASN A 2 5.59 29.64 -1.89
N GLU A 3 6.68 29.01 -2.35
CA GLU A 3 6.89 27.56 -2.28
C GLU A 3 6.73 27.00 -0.84
N ASN A 4 7.14 27.76 0.17
CA ASN A 4 6.94 27.40 1.58
C ASN A 4 5.47 27.19 1.99
N ASN A 5 4.52 27.92 1.37
CA ASN A 5 3.10 27.79 1.67
C ASN A 5 2.47 26.50 1.11
N LYS A 6 3.07 25.89 0.09
CA LYS A 6 2.58 24.67 -0.53
C LYS A 6 2.89 23.44 0.34
N PHE A 7 4.09 23.39 0.91
CA PHE A 7 4.50 22.32 1.82
C PHE A 7 3.71 22.32 3.14
N ASP A 8 3.46 23.49 3.71
CA ASP A 8 2.68 23.61 4.95
C ASP A 8 1.21 23.18 4.76
N VAL A 9 0.59 23.49 3.62
CA VAL A 9 -0.80 23.10 3.32
C VAL A 9 -0.92 21.59 3.09
N VAL A 10 0.02 20.98 2.37
CA VAL A 10 0.05 19.53 2.13
C VAL A 10 0.28 18.79 3.44
N GLY A 11 1.26 19.19 4.24
CA GLY A 11 1.54 18.58 5.55
C GLY A 11 0.37 18.63 6.51
N THR A 12 -0.36 19.75 6.55
CA THR A 12 -1.56 19.91 7.38
C THR A 12 -2.68 18.97 6.94
N ASN A 13 -2.92 18.83 5.64
CA ASN A 13 -3.96 17.95 5.11
C ASN A 13 -3.65 16.45 5.41
N ILE A 14 -2.41 16.04 5.28
CA ILE A 14 -1.99 14.66 5.60
C ILE A 14 -2.20 14.36 7.09
N ALA A 15 -1.74 15.24 7.98
CA ALA A 15 -1.89 15.08 9.42
C ALA A 15 -3.38 15.04 9.86
N GLU A 16 -4.23 15.87 9.26
CA GLU A 16 -5.67 15.84 9.51
C GLU A 16 -6.30 14.52 9.07
N LYS A 17 -5.92 13.99 7.90
CA LYS A 17 -6.39 12.70 7.39
C LYS A 17 -5.95 11.55 8.28
N ALA A 18 -4.67 11.47 8.61
CA ALA A 18 -4.14 10.46 9.50
C ALA A 18 -4.81 10.52 10.88
N THR A 19 -5.06 11.71 11.42
CA THR A 19 -5.78 11.90 12.70
C THR A 19 -7.21 11.42 12.61
N MET A 20 -7.95 11.74 11.55
CA MET A 20 -9.32 11.26 11.34
C MET A 20 -9.35 9.72 11.27
N ILE A 21 -8.49 9.13 10.47
CA ILE A 21 -8.40 7.68 10.34
C ILE A 21 -8.03 7.05 11.70
N TRP A 22 -7.16 7.69 12.48
CA TRP A 22 -6.82 7.27 13.83
C TRP A 22 -8.00 7.33 14.80
N ASN A 23 -8.94 8.28 14.64
CA ASN A 23 -10.13 8.37 15.48
C ASN A 23 -11.03 7.13 15.37
N VAL A 24 -10.92 6.35 14.29
CA VAL A 24 -11.58 5.04 14.18
C VAL A 24 -11.14 4.10 15.31
N ALA A 25 -9.90 4.24 15.80
CA ALA A 25 -9.41 3.44 16.93
C ALA A 25 -10.29 3.59 18.19
N ASP A 26 -10.89 4.76 18.41
CA ASP A 26 -11.78 4.97 19.54
C ASP A 26 -13.08 4.14 19.44
N MET A 27 -13.55 3.88 18.21
CA MET A 27 -14.72 3.04 17.95
C MET A 27 -14.41 1.54 18.14
N LEU A 28 -13.14 1.17 18.06
CA LEU A 28 -12.68 -0.21 18.20
C LEU A 28 -12.41 -0.61 19.65
N ARG A 29 -12.44 0.35 20.58
CA ARG A 29 -12.21 0.08 22.01
C ARG A 29 -13.26 -0.89 22.56
N GLY A 30 -12.78 -1.93 23.23
CA GLY A 30 -13.58 -3.02 23.77
C GLY A 30 -13.56 -4.25 22.87
N PRO A 31 -14.10 -4.21 21.63
CA PRO A 31 -14.05 -5.36 20.71
C PRO A 31 -12.65 -5.75 20.26
N PHE A 32 -11.74 -4.77 20.17
CA PHE A 32 -10.36 -4.95 19.76
C PHE A 32 -9.40 -4.43 20.82
N LYS A 33 -8.26 -5.08 20.97
CA LYS A 33 -7.16 -4.58 21.79
C LYS A 33 -6.41 -3.47 21.06
N PRO A 34 -5.72 -2.55 21.77
CA PRO A 34 -4.99 -1.45 21.13
C PRO A 34 -4.05 -1.88 20.00
N HIS A 35 -3.34 -2.99 20.18
CA HIS A 35 -2.44 -3.54 19.16
C HIS A 35 -3.17 -4.15 17.94
N GLU A 36 -4.46 -4.37 17.99
CA GLU A 36 -5.25 -4.92 16.89
C GLU A 36 -5.91 -3.83 16.02
N TYR A 37 -5.86 -2.55 16.43
CA TYR A 37 -6.53 -1.47 15.69
C TYR A 37 -5.99 -1.35 14.25
N GLY A 38 -4.69 -1.56 14.05
CA GLY A 38 -4.06 -1.58 12.74
C GLY A 38 -4.65 -2.62 11.79
N LEU A 39 -5.06 -3.78 12.32
CA LEU A 39 -5.68 -4.84 11.53
C LEU A 39 -7.02 -4.41 10.90
N VAL A 40 -7.71 -3.44 11.51
CA VAL A 40 -8.96 -2.88 10.97
C VAL A 40 -8.66 -1.65 10.10
N ILE A 41 -7.86 -0.72 10.63
CA ILE A 41 -7.70 0.61 10.05
C ILE A 41 -6.92 0.56 8.74
N LEU A 42 -5.85 -0.24 8.65
CA LEU A 42 -5.03 -0.32 7.44
C LEU A 42 -5.83 -0.87 6.24
N PRO A 43 -6.48 -2.05 6.30
CA PRO A 43 -7.27 -2.53 5.18
C PRO A 43 -8.46 -1.64 4.85
N MET A 44 -9.15 -1.06 5.85
CA MET A 44 -10.23 -0.11 5.58
C MET A 44 -9.73 1.14 4.85
N THR A 45 -8.53 1.63 5.18
CA THR A 45 -7.92 2.78 4.47
C THR A 45 -7.60 2.42 3.02
N VAL A 46 -7.05 1.22 2.77
CA VAL A 46 -6.80 0.70 1.41
C VAL A 46 -8.10 0.59 0.62
N VAL A 47 -9.12 -0.06 1.18
CA VAL A 47 -10.44 -0.20 0.55
C VAL A 47 -11.06 1.17 0.24
N LYS A 48 -10.98 2.10 1.19
CA LYS A 48 -11.50 3.47 1.00
C LYS A 48 -10.74 4.20 -0.10
N ARG A 49 -9.42 4.07 -0.16
CA ARG A 49 -8.62 4.67 -1.25
C ARG A 49 -9.01 4.09 -2.60
N PHE A 50 -9.12 2.77 -2.74
CA PHE A 50 -9.59 2.15 -3.97
C PHE A 50 -11.01 2.61 -4.35
N HIS A 51 -11.92 2.66 -3.37
CA HIS A 51 -13.28 3.18 -3.58
C HIS A 51 -13.27 4.58 -4.18
N ASP A 52 -12.54 5.51 -3.56
CA ASP A 52 -12.53 6.92 -3.98
C ASP A 52 -11.83 7.11 -5.34
N CYS A 53 -10.82 6.31 -5.65
CA CYS A 53 -10.20 6.29 -6.97
C CYS A 53 -11.19 5.83 -8.06
N LEU A 54 -12.01 4.81 -7.77
CA LEU A 54 -12.95 4.23 -8.72
C LEU A 54 -14.27 5.01 -8.83
N LEU A 55 -14.63 5.81 -7.82
CA LEU A 55 -15.94 6.47 -7.75
C LEU A 55 -16.30 7.25 -9.02
N PRO A 56 -15.40 8.03 -9.67
CA PRO A 56 -15.73 8.75 -10.89
C PRO A 56 -16.07 7.86 -12.09
N THR A 57 -15.53 6.65 -12.14
CA THR A 57 -15.67 5.71 -13.27
C THR A 57 -16.54 4.52 -12.94
N HIS A 58 -17.06 4.39 -11.72
CA HIS A 58 -17.82 3.25 -11.23
C HIS A 58 -19.01 2.90 -12.15
N LYS A 59 -19.78 3.90 -12.58
CA LYS A 59 -20.90 3.68 -13.50
C LYS A 59 -20.44 3.11 -14.84
N ALA A 60 -19.35 3.62 -15.40
CA ALA A 60 -18.80 3.13 -16.67
C ALA A 60 -18.30 1.68 -16.55
N VAL A 61 -17.72 1.32 -15.40
CA VAL A 61 -17.32 -0.07 -15.11
C VAL A 61 -18.53 -0.99 -15.07
N LEU A 62 -19.61 -0.61 -14.39
CA LEU A 62 -20.83 -1.42 -14.33
C LEU A 62 -21.48 -1.58 -15.71
N GLU A 63 -21.58 -0.51 -16.50
CA GLU A 63 -22.10 -0.56 -17.86
C GLU A 63 -21.24 -1.45 -18.77
N GLN A 64 -19.93 -1.42 -18.60
CA GLN A 64 -19.01 -2.27 -19.35
C GLN A 64 -19.12 -3.73 -18.90
N TYR A 65 -19.21 -3.98 -17.58
CA TYR A 65 -19.40 -5.32 -17.03
C TYR A 65 -20.63 -6.01 -17.61
N GLU A 66 -21.78 -5.33 -17.68
CA GLU A 66 -23.00 -5.90 -18.29
C GLU A 66 -22.80 -6.36 -19.74
N LYS A 67 -21.90 -5.71 -20.49
CA LYS A 67 -21.60 -6.09 -21.89
C LYS A 67 -20.67 -7.28 -22.00
N VAL A 68 -19.75 -7.45 -21.02
CA VAL A 68 -18.65 -8.43 -21.12
C VAL A 68 -18.75 -9.58 -20.13
N LYS A 69 -19.69 -9.58 -19.18
CA LYS A 69 -19.80 -10.58 -18.09
C LYS A 69 -19.87 -12.05 -18.55
N ASN A 70 -20.21 -12.28 -19.82
CA ASN A 70 -20.27 -13.63 -20.42
C ASN A 70 -18.98 -13.98 -21.20
N PHE A 71 -17.98 -13.12 -21.23
CA PHE A 71 -16.71 -13.38 -21.90
C PHE A 71 -15.80 -14.20 -20.98
N ALA A 72 -14.90 -14.98 -21.58
CA ALA A 72 -13.94 -15.78 -20.80
C ALA A 72 -12.89 -14.92 -20.06
N VAL A 73 -12.57 -13.74 -20.59
CA VAL A 73 -11.61 -12.80 -20.02
C VAL A 73 -12.23 -11.40 -20.05
N ILE A 74 -12.40 -10.79 -18.90
CA ILE A 74 -13.08 -9.49 -18.75
C ILE A 74 -12.15 -8.38 -18.23
N ASP A 75 -11.03 -8.73 -17.60
CA ASP A 75 -10.18 -7.78 -16.88
C ASP A 75 -9.71 -6.61 -17.74
N GLY A 76 -9.21 -6.87 -18.94
CA GLY A 76 -8.74 -5.82 -19.86
C GLY A 76 -9.82 -4.81 -20.27
N PHE A 77 -11.09 -5.23 -20.32
CA PHE A 77 -12.22 -4.33 -20.60
C PHE A 77 -12.57 -3.48 -19.38
N LEU A 78 -12.52 -4.06 -18.19
CA LEU A 78 -12.92 -3.41 -16.95
C LEU A 78 -11.83 -2.48 -16.42
N THR A 79 -10.56 -2.85 -16.53
CA THR A 79 -9.43 -1.99 -16.20
C THR A 79 -9.36 -0.76 -17.11
N LYS A 80 -9.67 -0.95 -18.42
CA LYS A 80 -9.79 0.17 -19.34
C LYS A 80 -10.95 1.10 -18.99
N ALA A 81 -12.09 0.56 -18.53
CA ALA A 81 -13.25 1.34 -18.13
C ALA A 81 -13.02 2.08 -16.80
N SER A 82 -12.29 1.46 -15.87
CA SER A 82 -11.94 2.08 -14.58
C SER A 82 -10.86 3.16 -14.69
N GLY A 83 -9.95 3.04 -15.66
CA GLY A 83 -8.75 3.86 -15.78
C GLY A 83 -7.62 3.45 -14.83
N TYR A 84 -7.77 2.32 -14.13
CA TYR A 84 -6.80 1.75 -13.19
C TYR A 84 -6.53 0.29 -13.52
N GLN A 85 -5.50 -0.30 -12.91
CA GLN A 85 -5.22 -1.74 -13.00
C GLN A 85 -6.15 -2.59 -12.12
N PHE A 86 -7.15 -1.97 -11.54
CA PHE A 86 -8.18 -2.59 -10.70
C PHE A 86 -9.55 -1.98 -11.00
N TYR A 87 -10.59 -2.69 -10.61
CA TYR A 87 -11.98 -2.26 -10.77
C TYR A 87 -12.85 -2.84 -9.65
N ASN A 88 -14.11 -2.40 -9.59
CA ASN A 88 -15.14 -3.01 -8.76
C ASN A 88 -16.45 -3.12 -9.55
N ILE A 89 -17.01 -4.34 -9.61
CA ILE A 89 -18.26 -4.65 -10.32
C ILE A 89 -19.49 -4.68 -9.40
N SER A 90 -19.33 -4.47 -8.09
CA SER A 90 -20.47 -4.37 -7.18
C SER A 90 -21.26 -3.09 -7.42
N LYS A 91 -22.57 -3.17 -7.28
CA LYS A 91 -23.48 -2.02 -7.37
C LYS A 91 -23.37 -1.06 -6.17
N TYR A 92 -22.72 -1.51 -5.08
CA TYR A 92 -22.64 -0.75 -3.85
C TYR A 92 -21.52 0.29 -3.87
N THR A 93 -21.78 1.38 -3.16
CA THR A 93 -20.82 2.42 -2.78
C THR A 93 -20.87 2.57 -1.26
N PHE A 94 -19.90 3.23 -0.64
CA PHE A 94 -19.95 3.51 0.80
C PHE A 94 -21.23 4.25 1.21
N GLU A 95 -21.72 5.16 0.36
CA GLU A 95 -22.99 5.87 0.59
C GLU A 95 -24.18 4.91 0.57
N SER A 96 -24.28 4.04 -0.45
CA SER A 96 -25.39 3.08 -0.56
C SER A 96 -25.36 1.99 0.51
N LEU A 97 -24.19 1.59 0.99
CA LEU A 97 -24.03 0.69 2.13
C LEU A 97 -24.63 1.28 3.41
N LEU A 98 -24.38 2.58 3.66
CA LEU A 98 -24.93 3.26 4.83
C LEU A 98 -26.44 3.52 4.73
N ALA A 99 -27.01 3.52 3.54
CA ALA A 99 -28.44 3.67 3.32
C ALA A 99 -29.26 2.42 3.73
N ASP A 100 -28.60 1.25 3.87
CA ASP A 100 -29.21 -0.02 4.25
C ASP A 100 -28.48 -0.67 5.45
N PRO A 101 -28.64 -0.11 6.67
CA PRO A 101 -27.90 -0.59 7.84
C PRO A 101 -28.24 -2.03 8.25
N GLU A 102 -29.46 -2.50 7.98
CA GLU A 102 -29.91 -3.84 8.36
C GLU A 102 -29.19 -4.94 7.59
N ASN A 103 -28.80 -4.66 6.33
CA ASN A 103 -28.12 -5.60 5.45
C ASN A 103 -26.63 -5.23 5.24
N ILE A 104 -26.06 -4.36 6.07
CA ILE A 104 -24.73 -3.79 5.85
C ILE A 104 -23.63 -4.86 5.75
N GLU A 105 -23.72 -5.94 6.50
CA GLU A 105 -22.78 -7.06 6.43
C GLU A 105 -22.77 -7.71 5.06
N VAL A 106 -23.95 -8.16 4.61
CA VAL A 106 -24.10 -8.86 3.31
C VAL A 106 -23.73 -7.94 2.16
N ASN A 107 -24.18 -6.68 2.22
CA ASN A 107 -23.91 -5.68 1.20
C ASN A 107 -22.44 -5.29 1.13
N PHE A 108 -21.76 -5.19 2.28
CA PHE A 108 -20.33 -4.89 2.32
C PHE A 108 -19.48 -6.08 1.84
N GLN A 109 -19.86 -7.31 2.17
CA GLN A 109 -19.20 -8.49 1.64
C GLN A 109 -19.37 -8.59 0.11
N ASP A 110 -20.56 -8.29 -0.43
CA ASP A 110 -20.78 -8.21 -1.87
C ASP A 110 -19.91 -7.11 -2.51
N TYR A 111 -19.86 -5.95 -1.87
CA TYR A 111 -19.01 -4.85 -2.31
C TYR A 111 -17.54 -5.26 -2.41
N LEU A 112 -17.01 -5.94 -1.40
CA LEU A 112 -15.62 -6.40 -1.40
C LEU A 112 -15.35 -7.48 -2.45
N LYS A 113 -16.27 -8.43 -2.63
CA LYS A 113 -16.19 -9.46 -3.66
C LYS A 113 -16.25 -8.91 -5.09
N GLY A 114 -16.79 -7.71 -5.26
CA GLY A 114 -16.84 -7.02 -6.54
C GLY A 114 -15.49 -6.51 -7.05
N PHE A 115 -14.46 -6.43 -6.19
CA PHE A 115 -13.14 -6.02 -6.62
C PHE A 115 -12.43 -7.05 -7.50
N SER A 116 -11.54 -6.59 -8.38
CA SER A 116 -10.66 -7.41 -9.21
C SER A 116 -9.76 -8.32 -8.38
N GLU A 117 -9.28 -9.41 -8.99
CA GLU A 117 -8.50 -10.47 -8.31
C GLU A 117 -7.26 -9.94 -7.59
N ASN A 118 -6.55 -8.99 -8.19
CA ASN A 118 -5.37 -8.36 -7.57
C ASN A 118 -5.70 -7.59 -6.28
N VAL A 119 -6.91 -7.01 -6.17
CA VAL A 119 -7.38 -6.40 -4.92
C VAL A 119 -7.84 -7.47 -3.93
N GLN A 120 -8.46 -8.56 -4.40
CA GLN A 120 -8.82 -9.70 -3.54
C GLN A 120 -7.58 -10.31 -2.87
N ASP A 121 -6.46 -10.42 -3.60
CA ASP A 121 -5.18 -10.87 -3.02
C ASP A 121 -4.71 -9.94 -1.88
N ILE A 122 -4.81 -8.63 -2.08
CA ILE A 122 -4.50 -7.64 -1.02
C ILE A 122 -5.38 -7.84 0.22
N LEU A 123 -6.70 -7.99 0.03
CA LEU A 123 -7.64 -8.20 1.14
C LEU A 123 -7.35 -9.51 1.88
N THR A 124 -6.98 -10.56 1.16
CA THR A 124 -6.59 -11.86 1.73
C THR A 124 -5.32 -11.74 2.59
N LYS A 125 -4.32 -10.95 2.16
CA LYS A 125 -3.10 -10.71 2.94
C LYS A 125 -3.36 -9.95 4.26
N PHE A 126 -4.43 -9.16 4.31
CA PHE A 126 -4.90 -8.51 5.54
C PHE A 126 -5.75 -9.44 6.45
N ASP A 127 -6.10 -10.66 6.03
CA ASP A 127 -7.10 -11.50 6.71
C ASP A 127 -8.43 -10.75 6.95
N PHE A 128 -8.83 -9.95 5.94
CA PHE A 128 -9.87 -8.95 6.11
C PHE A 128 -11.26 -9.55 6.36
N ASP A 129 -11.56 -10.73 5.83
CA ASP A 129 -12.83 -11.44 6.10
C ASP A 129 -13.02 -11.76 7.58
N ASN A 130 -11.95 -12.15 8.27
CA ASN A 130 -11.98 -12.40 9.71
C ASN A 130 -12.21 -11.10 10.50
N ILE A 131 -11.58 -10.03 10.07
CA ILE A 131 -11.77 -8.71 10.69
C ILE A 131 -13.21 -8.22 10.53
N ILE A 132 -13.80 -8.36 9.34
CA ILE A 132 -15.21 -7.98 9.09
C ILE A 132 -16.14 -8.74 10.02
N ARG A 133 -15.94 -10.06 10.16
CA ARG A 133 -16.75 -10.88 11.08
C ARG A 133 -16.72 -10.32 12.50
N ARG A 134 -15.55 -9.97 13.01
CA ARG A 134 -15.40 -9.38 14.36
C ARG A 134 -16.08 -8.01 14.46
N LEU A 135 -16.03 -7.18 13.41
CA LEU A 135 -16.73 -5.88 13.36
C LEU A 135 -18.26 -6.06 13.38
N VAL A 136 -18.78 -7.09 12.73
CA VAL A 136 -20.21 -7.45 12.75
C VAL A 136 -20.62 -7.94 14.13
N GLU A 137 -19.92 -8.91 14.70
CA GLU A 137 -20.18 -9.46 16.03
C GLU A 137 -20.19 -8.38 17.12
N SER A 138 -19.39 -7.35 16.97
CA SER A 138 -19.32 -6.20 17.88
C SER A 138 -20.27 -5.05 17.55
N ASN A 139 -21.07 -5.15 16.48
CA ASN A 139 -21.94 -4.08 15.98
C ASN A 139 -21.20 -2.77 15.63
N THR A 140 -19.91 -2.86 15.26
CA THR A 140 -19.08 -1.68 14.96
C THR A 140 -18.89 -1.43 13.45
N LEU A 141 -19.21 -2.41 12.59
CA LEU A 141 -19.00 -2.30 11.13
C LEU A 141 -19.64 -1.04 10.53
N TYR A 142 -20.92 -0.77 10.88
CA TYR A 142 -21.62 0.42 10.40
C TYR A 142 -20.91 1.72 10.80
N LEU A 143 -20.45 1.80 12.04
CA LEU A 143 -19.79 3.01 12.56
C LEU A 143 -18.46 3.24 11.86
N VAL A 144 -17.68 2.18 11.62
CA VAL A 144 -16.41 2.26 10.90
C VAL A 144 -16.64 2.72 9.46
N ILE A 145 -17.57 2.11 8.72
CA ILE A 145 -17.90 2.53 7.35
C ILE A 145 -18.38 3.98 7.31
N LYS A 146 -19.20 4.40 8.28
CA LYS A 146 -19.71 5.77 8.39
C LYS A 146 -18.58 6.78 8.61
N GLU A 147 -17.61 6.48 9.47
CA GLU A 147 -16.48 7.38 9.69
C GLU A 147 -15.62 7.51 8.44
N PHE A 148 -15.31 6.40 7.76
CA PHE A 148 -14.60 6.44 6.47
C PHE A 148 -15.38 7.14 5.36
N ASN A 149 -16.71 7.16 5.42
CA ASN A 149 -17.54 7.90 4.44
C ASN A 149 -17.77 9.38 4.82
N SER A 150 -17.15 9.84 5.90
CA SER A 150 -17.20 11.25 6.27
C SER A 150 -16.45 12.12 5.25
N GLN A 151 -16.75 13.42 5.24
CA GLN A 151 -16.07 14.37 4.36
C GLN A 151 -14.55 14.42 4.60
N LYS A 152 -14.13 14.22 5.86
CA LYS A 152 -12.72 14.10 6.25
C LYS A 152 -12.09 12.77 5.81
N GLY A 153 -12.89 11.71 5.67
CA GLY A 153 -12.47 10.39 5.22
C GLY A 153 -12.26 10.24 3.72
N TYR A 154 -12.50 11.28 2.93
CA TYR A 154 -12.30 11.23 1.48
C TYR A 154 -10.82 11.16 1.12
N LEU A 155 -10.45 10.15 0.34
CA LEU A 155 -9.08 9.84 -0.10
C LEU A 155 -8.92 9.84 -1.63
N GLY A 156 -9.78 10.52 -2.37
CA GLY A 156 -9.77 10.57 -3.83
C GLY A 156 -8.53 11.27 -4.41
N PRO A 157 -8.12 10.88 -5.63
CA PRO A 157 -6.88 11.36 -6.26
C PRO A 157 -6.91 12.85 -6.62
N ASP A 158 -8.10 13.46 -6.69
CA ASP A 158 -8.30 14.90 -6.92
C ASP A 158 -7.88 15.76 -5.72
N LYS A 159 -7.79 15.17 -4.51
CA LYS A 159 -7.41 15.86 -3.27
C LYS A 159 -6.19 15.29 -2.58
N ILE A 160 -5.95 14.00 -2.72
CA ILE A 160 -4.85 13.28 -2.11
C ILE A 160 -4.07 12.59 -3.24
N SER A 161 -2.87 13.07 -3.54
CA SER A 161 -2.00 12.42 -4.52
C SER A 161 -1.63 10.99 -4.09
N ALA A 162 -1.07 10.19 -4.98
CA ALA A 162 -0.57 8.87 -4.63
C ALA A 162 0.54 8.97 -3.58
N VAL A 163 1.43 9.92 -3.74
CA VAL A 163 2.52 10.21 -2.79
C VAL A 163 1.98 10.60 -1.41
N ASP A 164 1.02 11.52 -1.34
CA ASP A 164 0.40 11.92 -0.07
C ASP A 164 -0.30 10.74 0.61
N CYS A 165 -0.90 9.85 -0.16
CA CYS A 165 -1.52 8.63 0.35
C CYS A 165 -0.47 7.68 0.95
N GLY A 166 0.69 7.55 0.31
CA GLY A 166 1.85 6.83 0.86
C GLY A 166 2.27 7.40 2.23
N TYR A 167 2.30 8.73 2.39
CA TYR A 167 2.58 9.37 3.69
C TYR A 167 1.55 9.04 4.76
N ILE A 168 0.27 8.98 4.39
CA ILE A 168 -0.80 8.59 5.32
C ILE A 168 -0.59 7.16 5.81
N PHE A 169 -0.32 6.21 4.89
CA PHE A 169 -0.07 4.83 5.27
C PHE A 169 1.17 4.68 6.16
N GLU A 170 2.22 5.39 5.85
CA GLU A 170 3.45 5.41 6.63
C GLU A 170 3.21 5.89 8.07
N ASP A 171 2.51 7.03 8.24
CA ASP A 171 2.17 7.55 9.57
C ASP A 171 1.29 6.57 10.36
N LEU A 172 0.34 5.91 9.69
CA LEU A 172 -0.50 4.89 10.31
C LEU A 172 0.32 3.67 10.75
N VAL A 173 1.17 3.12 9.88
CA VAL A 173 2.03 1.97 10.20
C VAL A 173 2.95 2.32 11.36
N LYS A 174 3.57 3.52 11.36
CA LYS A 174 4.41 4.00 12.45
C LYS A 174 3.66 4.03 13.78
N ARG A 175 2.48 4.65 13.83
CA ARG A 175 1.64 4.75 15.05
C ARG A 175 1.26 3.36 15.57
N PHE A 176 0.98 2.42 14.68
CA PHE A 176 0.67 1.05 15.08
C PHE A 176 1.91 0.32 15.62
N SER A 177 3.06 0.43 14.98
CA SER A 177 4.31 -0.17 15.47
C SER A 177 4.68 0.36 16.86
N GLU A 178 4.55 1.66 17.10
CA GLU A 178 4.74 2.27 18.42
C GLU A 178 3.78 1.71 19.48
N SER A 179 2.54 1.38 19.10
CA SER A 179 1.55 0.80 20.00
C SER A 179 1.85 -0.65 20.41
N PHE A 180 2.67 -1.38 19.63
CA PHE A 180 3.15 -2.73 19.93
C PHE A 180 4.38 -2.76 20.86
N GLY A 181 5.00 -1.59 21.12
CA GLY A 181 6.28 -1.55 21.83
C GLY A 181 7.45 -2.09 21.01
N GLU A 182 7.26 -2.29 19.70
CA GLU A 182 8.34 -2.56 18.76
C GLU A 182 9.15 -1.28 18.55
N GLU A 183 10.47 -1.42 18.41
CA GLU A 183 11.32 -0.26 18.14
C GLU A 183 10.87 0.41 16.85
N ALA A 184 10.48 1.68 16.93
CA ALA A 184 9.96 2.45 15.78
C ALA A 184 10.91 2.45 14.56
N GLY A 185 12.19 2.17 14.77
CA GLY A 185 13.20 2.03 13.72
C GLY A 185 13.13 0.74 12.91
N ALA A 186 12.37 -0.28 13.37
CA ALA A 186 12.29 -1.57 12.66
C ALA A 186 11.41 -1.50 11.39
N HIS A 187 10.52 -0.49 11.29
CA HIS A 187 9.54 -0.40 10.20
C HIS A 187 9.50 0.96 9.49
N PHE A 188 10.41 1.86 9.84
CA PHE A 188 10.36 3.24 9.33
C PHE A 188 11.75 3.77 9.00
N THR A 189 11.91 4.25 7.76
CA THR A 189 13.09 4.99 7.33
C THR A 189 12.71 6.45 7.10
N SER A 190 13.35 7.38 7.81
CA SER A 190 13.12 8.81 7.61
C SER A 190 13.36 9.20 6.15
N ARG A 191 12.48 10.02 5.57
CA ARG A 191 12.60 10.48 4.18
C ARG A 191 13.89 11.26 3.92
N ASP A 192 14.34 12.04 4.86
CA ASP A 192 15.61 12.75 4.72
C ASP A 192 16.77 11.77 4.50
N ILE A 193 16.72 10.61 5.18
CA ILE A 193 17.68 9.53 4.99
C ILE A 193 17.49 8.89 3.61
N ILE A 194 16.23 8.62 3.20
CA ILE A 194 15.95 8.05 1.88
C ILE A 194 16.44 8.97 0.77
N TYR A 195 16.15 10.26 0.83
CA TYR A 195 16.64 11.22 -0.15
C TYR A 195 18.16 11.31 -0.18
N LEU A 196 18.83 11.32 1.00
CA LEU A 196 20.27 11.26 1.04
C LEU A 196 20.84 9.99 0.39
N MET A 197 20.26 8.83 0.70
CA MET A 197 20.67 7.56 0.09
C MET A 197 20.47 7.58 -1.42
N THR A 198 19.33 8.09 -1.87
CA THR A 198 18.99 8.22 -3.30
C THR A 198 19.95 9.18 -4.02
N ASP A 199 20.21 10.35 -3.46
CA ASP A 199 21.13 11.33 -4.05
C ASP A 199 22.57 10.78 -4.13
N LEU A 200 23.01 10.06 -3.10
CA LEU A 200 24.31 9.38 -3.14
C LEU A 200 24.36 8.28 -4.20
N LEU A 201 23.30 7.47 -4.30
CA LEU A 201 23.21 6.37 -5.27
C LEU A 201 23.16 6.87 -6.71
N LEU A 202 22.56 8.03 -6.95
CA LEU A 202 22.41 8.65 -8.26
C LEU A 202 23.55 9.65 -8.60
N SER A 203 24.49 9.92 -7.68
CA SER A 203 25.52 10.96 -7.85
C SER A 203 26.40 10.80 -9.10
N ASP A 204 26.67 9.55 -9.49
CA ASP A 204 27.47 9.21 -10.68
C ASP A 204 26.62 8.70 -11.85
N ALA A 205 25.28 8.78 -11.74
CA ALA A 205 24.37 8.28 -12.77
C ALA A 205 24.26 9.25 -13.97
N ASP A 206 24.44 8.74 -15.18
CA ASP A 206 24.11 9.48 -16.41
C ASP A 206 22.63 9.30 -16.76
N LEU A 207 21.77 10.13 -16.17
CA LEU A 207 20.33 10.13 -16.41
C LEU A 207 19.92 11.05 -17.57
N SER A 208 20.87 11.58 -18.35
CA SER A 208 20.60 12.57 -19.40
C SER A 208 19.94 11.99 -20.65
N LYS A 209 20.06 10.68 -20.89
CA LYS A 209 19.66 10.03 -22.16
C LYS A 209 18.23 9.50 -22.20
N GLY A 210 17.47 9.64 -21.12
CA GLY A 210 16.20 8.96 -20.99
C GLY A 210 16.35 7.43 -20.94
N GLY A 211 15.23 6.71 -21.01
CA GLY A 211 15.21 5.25 -21.01
C GLY A 211 14.47 4.67 -19.83
N ASN A 212 14.70 3.38 -19.54
CA ASN A 212 14.09 2.69 -18.41
C ASN A 212 15.14 2.41 -17.34
N VAL A 213 14.81 2.73 -16.10
CA VAL A 213 15.61 2.47 -14.90
C VAL A 213 14.89 1.46 -14.02
N THR A 214 15.62 0.43 -13.57
CA THR A 214 15.08 -0.57 -12.64
C THR A 214 15.62 -0.35 -11.24
N VAL A 215 14.71 -0.28 -10.27
CA VAL A 215 15.02 -0.09 -8.85
C VAL A 215 14.46 -1.26 -8.04
N TYR A 216 15.23 -1.80 -7.11
CA TYR A 216 14.83 -2.91 -6.26
C TYR A 216 15.01 -2.59 -4.77
N ASP A 217 14.03 -2.99 -3.98
CA ASP A 217 14.11 -3.03 -2.51
C ASP A 217 13.78 -4.44 -2.01
N MET A 218 14.76 -5.08 -1.41
CA MET A 218 14.66 -6.47 -0.93
C MET A 218 13.92 -6.63 0.40
N ALA A 219 13.60 -5.53 1.07
CA ALA A 219 12.84 -5.46 2.32
C ALA A 219 11.97 -4.19 2.29
N MET A 220 11.07 -4.14 1.28
CA MET A 220 10.44 -2.90 0.83
C MET A 220 9.46 -2.28 1.84
N GLY A 221 9.01 -3.02 2.86
CA GLY A 221 7.99 -2.53 3.78
C GLY A 221 6.75 -2.06 3.04
N THR A 222 6.39 -0.79 3.21
CA THR A 222 5.29 -0.13 2.49
C THR A 222 5.69 0.44 1.12
N SER A 223 6.87 0.10 0.60
CA SER A 223 7.47 0.59 -0.67
C SER A 223 7.89 2.05 -0.72
N GLN A 224 8.04 2.71 0.42
CA GLN A 224 8.34 4.14 0.47
C GLN A 224 9.70 4.49 -0.15
N MET A 225 10.73 3.66 0.06
CA MET A 225 12.06 3.92 -0.52
C MET A 225 11.99 3.88 -2.06
N LEU A 226 11.23 2.95 -2.61
CA LEU A 226 10.98 2.86 -4.06
C LEU A 226 10.25 4.11 -4.58
N SER A 227 9.22 4.55 -3.86
CA SER A 227 8.43 5.73 -4.22
C SER A 227 9.27 7.01 -4.22
N CYS A 228 10.07 7.24 -3.17
CA CYS A 228 10.93 8.41 -3.08
C CYS A 228 12.03 8.40 -4.15
N MET A 229 12.59 7.22 -4.46
CA MET A 229 13.60 7.10 -5.51
C MET A 229 13.02 7.35 -6.91
N GLU A 230 11.83 6.85 -7.20
CA GLU A 230 11.10 7.12 -8.43
C GLU A 230 10.83 8.63 -8.60
N GLU A 231 10.31 9.29 -7.55
CA GLU A 231 10.12 10.75 -7.56
C GLU A 231 11.41 11.48 -7.86
N ARG A 232 12.49 11.10 -7.17
CA ARG A 232 13.78 11.78 -7.34
C ARG A 232 14.37 11.61 -8.74
N ILE A 233 14.23 10.43 -9.34
CA ILE A 233 14.65 10.19 -10.73
C ILE A 233 13.83 11.06 -11.69
N HIS A 234 12.51 11.16 -11.49
CA HIS A 234 11.64 12.00 -12.32
C HIS A 234 11.93 13.51 -12.14
N GLU A 235 12.32 13.97 -10.94
CA GLU A 235 12.77 15.34 -10.72
C GLU A 235 14.06 15.66 -11.49
N LEU A 236 14.96 14.69 -11.64
CA LEU A 236 16.21 14.85 -12.39
C LEU A 236 15.99 14.77 -13.89
N ASN A 237 15.12 13.87 -14.34
CA ASN A 237 14.72 13.72 -15.74
C ASN A 237 13.36 13.01 -15.84
N ASP A 238 12.31 13.73 -16.23
CA ASP A 238 10.93 13.25 -16.36
C ASP A 238 10.70 12.35 -17.61
N GLU A 239 11.66 12.28 -18.55
CA GLU A 239 11.63 11.36 -19.68
C GLU A 239 12.05 9.92 -19.32
N ILE A 240 12.54 9.69 -18.09
CA ILE A 240 12.96 8.36 -17.64
C ILE A 240 11.74 7.60 -17.13
N SER A 241 11.55 6.39 -17.65
CA SER A 241 10.61 5.43 -17.07
C SER A 241 11.29 4.69 -15.93
N VAL A 242 10.69 4.67 -14.75
CA VAL A 242 11.18 3.93 -13.59
C VAL A 242 10.33 2.68 -13.37
N THR A 243 10.98 1.52 -13.28
CA THR A 243 10.30 0.27 -12.95
C THR A 243 10.79 -0.18 -11.56
N CYS A 244 9.88 -0.11 -10.60
CA CYS A 244 10.14 -0.51 -9.22
C CYS A 244 9.84 -1.99 -9.00
N PHE A 245 10.72 -2.66 -8.25
CA PHE A 245 10.60 -4.05 -7.81
C PHE A 245 10.79 -4.10 -6.29
N GLY A 246 10.03 -4.95 -5.63
CA GLY A 246 10.15 -5.08 -4.18
C GLY A 246 9.75 -6.45 -3.68
N GLN A 247 10.36 -6.86 -2.56
CA GLN A 247 9.98 -8.07 -1.84
C GLN A 247 9.74 -7.75 -0.37
N GLU A 248 8.70 -8.34 0.22
CA GLU A 248 8.30 -8.11 1.61
C GLU A 248 7.70 -9.37 2.22
N PHE A 249 8.14 -9.73 3.42
CA PHE A 249 7.67 -10.93 4.12
C PHE A 249 6.48 -10.68 5.05
N ASN A 250 6.28 -9.43 5.51
CA ASN A 250 5.13 -9.08 6.33
C ASN A 250 3.90 -8.90 5.44
N PRO A 251 2.82 -9.68 5.66
CA PRO A 251 1.65 -9.65 4.76
C PRO A 251 0.95 -8.30 4.73
N SER A 252 0.89 -7.57 5.86
CA SER A 252 0.19 -6.29 5.93
C SER A 252 0.95 -5.17 5.22
N THR A 253 2.27 -5.07 5.41
CA THR A 253 3.09 -4.08 4.72
C THR A 253 3.21 -4.40 3.23
N PHE A 254 3.33 -5.68 2.85
CA PHE A 254 3.23 -6.12 1.46
C PHE A 254 1.92 -5.70 0.79
N ALA A 255 0.78 -5.89 1.48
CA ALA A 255 -0.53 -5.51 0.96
C ALA A 255 -0.63 -4.00 0.70
N ILE A 256 -0.07 -3.17 1.59
CA ILE A 256 0.00 -1.72 1.43
C ILE A 256 0.89 -1.35 0.24
N ALA A 257 2.10 -1.93 0.15
CA ALA A 257 3.03 -1.69 -0.95
C ALA A 257 2.42 -2.04 -2.31
N LYS A 258 1.75 -3.19 -2.40
CA LYS A 258 1.06 -3.62 -3.62
C LYS A 258 -0.08 -2.68 -4.00
N ALA A 259 -0.87 -2.22 -3.01
CA ALA A 259 -1.96 -1.27 -3.22
C ALA A 259 -1.42 0.08 -3.72
N ASP A 260 -0.37 0.61 -3.10
CA ASP A 260 0.27 1.86 -3.52
C ASP A 260 0.79 1.76 -4.95
N MET A 261 1.49 0.68 -5.30
CA MET A 261 1.99 0.42 -6.65
C MET A 261 0.86 0.44 -7.68
N MET A 262 -0.27 -0.22 -7.39
CA MET A 262 -1.44 -0.24 -8.29
C MET A 262 -2.07 1.14 -8.48
N ILE A 263 -2.15 1.94 -7.42
CA ILE A 263 -2.73 3.29 -7.47
C ILE A 263 -1.85 4.23 -8.29
N ARG A 264 -0.54 4.07 -8.22
CA ARG A 264 0.44 4.85 -8.99
C ARG A 264 0.58 4.40 -10.44
N GLY A 265 -0.05 3.29 -10.82
CA GLY A 265 -0.04 2.77 -12.19
C GLY A 265 1.14 1.86 -12.51
N GLY A 266 1.97 1.51 -11.54
CA GLY A 266 3.04 0.53 -11.67
C GLY A 266 2.51 -0.90 -11.75
N ASP A 267 3.36 -1.86 -12.14
CA ASP A 267 2.97 -3.27 -12.22
C ASP A 267 2.95 -3.93 -10.83
N PRO A 268 1.78 -4.32 -10.30
CA PRO A 268 1.68 -4.96 -8.99
C PRO A 268 2.37 -6.33 -8.92
N ASN A 269 2.67 -6.95 -10.06
CA ASN A 269 3.43 -8.20 -10.12
C ASN A 269 4.91 -8.03 -9.79
N ASN A 270 5.42 -6.81 -9.82
CA ASN A 270 6.77 -6.48 -9.39
C ASN A 270 6.90 -6.42 -7.86
N MET A 271 5.76 -6.43 -7.14
CA MET A 271 5.73 -6.56 -5.68
C MET A 271 5.55 -8.04 -5.33
N ARG A 272 6.54 -8.64 -4.67
CA ARG A 272 6.56 -10.07 -4.34
C ARG A 272 6.44 -10.28 -2.84
N PHE A 273 5.65 -11.28 -2.47
CA PHE A 273 5.48 -11.69 -1.08
C PHE A 273 6.43 -12.82 -0.75
N GLY A 274 7.24 -12.67 0.29
CA GLY A 274 8.14 -13.70 0.78
C GLY A 274 9.39 -13.13 1.47
N ASP A 275 10.09 -14.01 2.18
CA ASP A 275 11.35 -13.67 2.83
C ASP A 275 12.50 -13.78 1.82
N THR A 276 13.11 -12.66 1.48
CA THR A 276 14.20 -12.57 0.50
C THR A 276 15.42 -13.43 0.85
N LEU A 277 15.68 -13.63 2.15
CA LEU A 277 16.83 -14.41 2.59
C LEU A 277 16.63 -15.92 2.41
N SER A 278 15.40 -16.40 2.53
CA SER A 278 15.07 -17.83 2.37
C SER A 278 14.59 -18.17 0.96
N GLU A 279 13.95 -17.22 0.27
CA GLU A 279 13.36 -17.41 -1.05
C GLU A 279 13.40 -16.11 -1.85
N ASP A 280 14.50 -15.89 -2.57
CA ASP A 280 14.64 -14.74 -3.48
C ASP A 280 13.71 -14.91 -4.69
N GLN A 281 12.64 -14.11 -4.75
CA GLN A 281 11.65 -14.13 -5.84
C GLN A 281 12.16 -13.49 -7.14
N PHE A 282 13.35 -12.87 -7.10
CA PHE A 282 14.00 -12.23 -8.22
C PHE A 282 15.35 -12.85 -8.57
N GLU A 283 15.57 -14.12 -8.19
CA GLU A 283 16.81 -14.84 -8.49
C GLU A 283 17.20 -14.73 -9.97
N GLY A 284 18.43 -14.30 -10.22
CA GLY A 284 18.97 -14.09 -11.57
C GLY A 284 18.59 -12.75 -12.22
N PHE A 285 17.72 -11.94 -11.62
CA PHE A 285 17.47 -10.58 -12.08
C PHE A 285 18.66 -9.66 -11.74
N GLN A 286 18.94 -8.71 -12.65
CA GLN A 286 19.92 -7.66 -12.44
C GLN A 286 19.21 -6.31 -12.45
N PHE A 287 19.25 -5.61 -11.35
CA PHE A 287 18.69 -4.26 -11.20
C PHE A 287 19.77 -3.22 -11.35
N GLN A 288 19.42 -2.06 -11.93
CA GLN A 288 20.36 -0.94 -12.07
C GLN A 288 20.67 -0.31 -10.72
N TYR A 289 19.65 -0.20 -9.86
CA TYR A 289 19.79 0.33 -8.52
C TYR A 289 19.11 -0.58 -7.50
N ILE A 290 19.75 -0.72 -6.35
CA ILE A 290 19.20 -1.42 -5.18
C ILE A 290 19.28 -0.45 -4.01
N ILE A 291 18.15 -0.22 -3.35
CA ILE A 291 18.03 0.63 -2.17
C ILE A 291 17.19 -0.12 -1.13
N SER A 292 17.70 -0.33 0.07
CA SER A 292 16.98 -1.10 1.09
C SER A 292 17.40 -0.74 2.50
N ASN A 293 16.49 -0.85 3.44
CA ASN A 293 16.74 -0.81 4.88
C ASN A 293 16.19 -2.10 5.52
N PRO A 294 16.97 -3.19 5.55
CA PRO A 294 16.53 -4.47 6.11
C PRO A 294 16.22 -4.34 7.61
N PRO A 295 15.27 -5.12 8.14
CA PRO A 295 14.92 -5.11 9.56
C PRO A 295 16.08 -5.58 10.43
N PHE A 296 16.26 -4.93 11.60
CA PHE A 296 17.29 -5.26 12.58
C PHE A 296 16.85 -6.39 13.50
N GLY A 297 17.81 -7.19 13.99
CA GLY A 297 17.57 -8.17 15.05
C GLY A 297 16.78 -9.42 14.66
N ILE A 298 16.48 -9.61 13.39
CA ILE A 298 15.83 -10.84 12.89
C ILE A 298 16.86 -11.96 12.79
N ASP A 299 16.51 -13.16 13.29
CA ASP A 299 17.38 -14.35 13.20
C ASP A 299 17.43 -14.86 11.76
N TRP A 300 18.59 -14.71 11.13
CA TRP A 300 18.89 -15.17 9.78
C TRP A 300 19.49 -16.59 9.71
N LYS A 301 19.65 -17.27 10.85
CA LYS A 301 20.27 -18.62 10.91
C LYS A 301 19.50 -19.69 10.16
N SER A 302 18.23 -19.47 9.86
CA SER A 302 17.44 -20.35 9.00
C SER A 302 17.76 -20.20 7.51
N CYS A 303 18.50 -19.17 7.10
CA CYS A 303 18.86 -18.93 5.71
C CYS A 303 20.00 -19.87 5.28
N LEU A 304 19.73 -20.76 4.32
CA LEU A 304 20.69 -21.73 3.79
C LEU A 304 21.94 -21.09 3.15
N LEU A 305 21.80 -19.86 2.64
CA LEU A 305 22.90 -19.10 2.02
C LEU A 305 23.99 -18.68 3.02
N TYR A 306 23.65 -18.52 4.29
CA TYR A 306 24.59 -18.09 5.34
C TYR A 306 25.19 -19.26 6.15
N THR A 307 24.87 -20.51 5.81
CA THR A 307 25.48 -21.69 6.43
C THR A 307 26.85 -22.04 5.84
N SER A 308 27.26 -21.41 4.75
CA SER A 308 28.63 -21.48 4.25
C SER A 308 29.50 -20.53 5.05
N PRO A 309 30.60 -21.01 5.68
CA PRO A 309 31.51 -20.15 6.42
C PRO A 309 32.05 -19.04 5.49
N SER A 310 31.92 -17.81 5.93
CA SER A 310 32.56 -16.68 5.26
C SER A 310 34.06 -16.93 5.14
N PRO A 311 34.75 -16.49 4.09
CA PRO A 311 36.21 -16.53 4.02
C PRO A 311 36.91 -15.87 5.24
N ARG A 312 36.22 -15.00 5.98
CA ARG A 312 36.70 -14.43 7.24
C ARG A 312 36.60 -15.40 8.40
N ASP A 313 35.60 -16.28 8.43
CA ASP A 313 35.41 -17.26 9.51
C ASP A 313 36.43 -18.41 9.41
N ALA A 314 37.02 -18.61 8.25
CA ALA A 314 38.06 -19.63 8.00
C ALA A 314 39.43 -19.25 8.62
N HIS A 315 39.61 -18.06 9.14
CA HIS A 315 40.83 -17.57 9.78
C HIS A 315 40.82 -17.61 11.31
N GLU A 316 39.69 -17.96 11.95
CA GLU A 316 39.54 -18.02 13.42
C GLU A 316 39.47 -19.46 13.97
N SER A 317 39.86 -20.47 13.20
CA SER A 317 39.94 -21.88 13.68
C SER A 317 41.39 -22.39 13.73
#